data_350d38b0759d8c6633b5dade525867a1
#
_entry.id   350d38b0759d8c6633b5dade525867a1
#
_cell.length_a   1.000
_cell.length_b   1.000
_cell.length_c   1.000
_cell.angle_alpha   90.00
_cell.angle_beta   90.00
_cell.angle_gamma   90.00
#
_symmetry.space_group_name_H-M   'P 1'
#
loop_
_entity.id
_entity.type
_entity.pdbx_description
1 polymer ?
#
loop_
_entity_poly.entity_id
_entity_poly.type
_entity_poly.pdbx_seq_one_letter_code
_entity_poly.pdbx_strand_id
1 'polypeptide(L)' 'MAKQSGIEQYKGFLIDGSAVPTFATSFDWYSQGIVLRPGRLSSIVVKRFQGPIFNSKEEAEEHGLKLCKDWIDKRP' A
#
# COMPACT_ATOMS: atom_id res chain seq x y z
N MET A 1 13.19 -17.28 -2.36
CA MET A 1 12.08 -17.07 -1.44
C MET A 1 11.12 -16.03 -1.97
N ALA A 2 9.87 -16.36 -2.08
CA ALA A 2 8.91 -15.43 -2.61
C ALA A 2 8.65 -14.31 -1.62
N LYS A 3 8.81 -13.09 -2.06
CA LYS A 3 8.46 -11.93 -1.27
C LYS A 3 6.95 -11.79 -1.31
N GLN A 4 6.35 -11.72 -0.15
CA GLN A 4 4.93 -11.47 -0.08
C GLN A 4 4.71 -10.03 -0.48
N SER A 5 4.21 -9.83 -1.68
CA SER A 5 4.07 -8.48 -2.18
C SER A 5 2.99 -7.74 -1.41
N GLY A 6 3.26 -6.53 -1.07
CA GLY A 6 2.30 -5.56 -0.66
C GLY A 6 2.00 -5.45 0.82
N ILE A 7 2.21 -6.49 1.62
CA ILE A 7 1.81 -6.45 3.03
C ILE A 7 3.01 -6.51 3.94
N GLU A 8 3.04 -5.61 4.93
CA GLU A 8 4.17 -5.47 5.81
C GLU A 8 3.71 -4.93 7.16
N GLN A 9 4.39 -5.31 8.24
CA GLN A 9 4.15 -4.72 9.56
C GLN A 9 5.02 -3.48 9.72
N TYR A 10 4.44 -2.43 10.27
CA TYR A 10 5.18 -1.18 10.46
C TYR A 10 4.64 -0.45 11.68
N LYS A 11 5.46 -0.35 12.74
CA LYS A 11 5.15 0.41 13.96
C LYS A 11 3.78 0.11 14.55
N GLY A 12 3.44 -1.16 14.60
CA GLY A 12 2.18 -1.60 15.18
C GLY A 12 1.00 -1.61 14.23
N PHE A 13 1.23 -1.25 12.97
CA PHE A 13 0.21 -1.29 11.93
C PHE A 13 0.56 -2.34 10.89
N LEU A 14 -0.45 -2.77 10.15
CA LEU A 14 -0.24 -3.50 8.92
C LEU A 14 -0.41 -2.51 7.77
N ILE A 15 0.48 -2.57 6.80
CA ILE A 15 0.37 -1.71 5.64
C ILE A 15 0.39 -2.55 4.37
N ASP A 16 -0.35 -2.10 3.38
CA ASP A 16 -0.49 -2.81 2.11
C ASP A 16 -0.25 -1.83 0.98
N GLY A 17 0.73 -2.15 0.14
CA GLY A 17 0.98 -1.38 -1.07
C GLY A 17 0.52 -2.18 -2.27
N SER A 18 -0.31 -1.59 -3.09
CA SER A 18 -0.89 -2.26 -4.25
C SER A 18 -0.72 -1.44 -5.50
N ALA A 19 -0.76 -2.12 -6.63
CA ALA A 19 -0.75 -1.48 -7.94
C ALA A 19 -2.08 -1.79 -8.61
N VAL A 20 -2.76 -0.75 -9.08
CA VAL A 20 -4.05 -0.91 -9.72
C VAL A 20 -3.90 -0.50 -11.19
N PRO A 21 -4.26 -1.37 -12.15
CA PRO A 21 -4.14 -1.00 -13.55
C PRO A 21 -5.10 0.13 -13.89
N THR A 22 -4.62 1.07 -14.70
CA THR A 22 -5.45 2.21 -15.07
C THR A 22 -6.54 1.82 -16.08
N PHE A 23 -6.17 0.95 -17.03
CA PHE A 23 -7.11 0.41 -18.01
C PHE A 23 -6.71 -1.03 -18.34
N ALA A 24 -7.64 -1.79 -18.87
CA ALA A 24 -7.41 -3.19 -19.20
C ALA A 24 -6.28 -3.38 -20.21
N THR A 25 -6.11 -2.44 -21.12
CA THR A 25 -5.09 -2.52 -22.18
C THR A 25 -3.86 -1.68 -21.89
N SER A 26 -3.82 -1.01 -20.73
CA SER A 26 -2.71 -0.15 -20.36
C SER A 26 -1.68 -0.92 -19.58
N PHE A 27 -0.42 -0.52 -19.70
CA PHE A 27 0.66 -1.05 -18.87
C PHE A 27 0.99 -0.11 -17.72
N ASP A 28 0.13 0.87 -17.47
CA ASP A 28 0.33 1.81 -16.39
C ASP A 28 -0.45 1.39 -15.15
N TRP A 29 0.11 1.70 -13.99
CA TRP A 29 -0.45 1.31 -12.69
C TRP A 29 -0.47 2.51 -11.79
N TYR A 30 -1.56 2.77 -11.09
CA TYR A 30 -1.47 3.74 -10.03
C TYR A 30 -1.26 3.04 -8.70
N SER A 31 -0.54 3.73 -7.82
CA SER A 31 -0.20 3.19 -6.52
C SER A 31 -1.38 3.33 -5.57
N GLN A 32 -1.48 2.39 -4.64
CA GLN A 32 -2.51 2.42 -3.62
C GLN A 32 -1.89 1.95 -2.33
N GLY A 33 -2.19 2.64 -1.23
CA GLY A 33 -1.71 2.25 0.07
C GLY A 33 -2.88 2.11 1.02
N ILE A 34 -2.84 1.09 1.87
CA ILE A 34 -3.86 0.86 2.87
C ILE A 34 -3.17 0.64 4.20
N VAL A 35 -3.58 1.38 5.22
CA VAL A 35 -3.09 1.20 6.58
C VAL A 35 -4.17 0.50 7.37
N LEU A 36 -3.79 -0.60 8.03
CA LEU A 36 -4.72 -1.37 8.84
C LEU A 36 -4.20 -1.46 10.26
N ARG A 37 -5.11 -1.48 11.19
CA ARG A 37 -4.80 -1.74 12.58
C ARG A 37 -5.28 -3.14 12.92
N PRO A 38 -4.41 -3.98 13.54
CA PRO A 38 -4.85 -5.31 13.93
C PRO A 38 -6.01 -5.21 14.93
N GLY A 39 -7.06 -5.92 14.66
CA GLY A 39 -8.19 -6.01 15.56
C GLY A 39 -8.24 -7.37 16.22
N ARG A 40 -9.25 -7.57 17.03
CA ARG A 40 -9.40 -8.81 17.76
C ARG A 40 -9.71 -9.98 16.85
N LEU A 41 -10.63 -9.77 15.93
CA LEU A 41 -11.08 -10.82 15.02
C LEU A 41 -10.64 -10.58 13.60
N SER A 42 -10.38 -9.33 13.23
CA SER A 42 -9.96 -8.97 11.90
C SER A 42 -9.26 -7.63 11.94
N SER A 43 -8.58 -7.31 10.85
CA SER A 43 -7.91 -6.01 10.73
C SER A 43 -8.92 -4.93 10.34
N ILE A 44 -8.66 -3.73 10.81
CA ILE A 44 -9.54 -2.58 10.56
C ILE A 44 -8.79 -1.59 9.69
N VAL A 45 -9.41 -1.17 8.59
CA VAL A 45 -8.82 -0.17 7.71
C VAL A 45 -8.85 1.19 8.40
N VAL A 46 -7.67 1.78 8.57
CA VAL A 46 -7.53 3.09 9.22
C VAL A 46 -7.43 4.20 8.20
N LYS A 47 -6.74 3.94 7.09
CA LYS A 47 -6.50 4.96 6.08
C LYS A 47 -6.24 4.30 4.74
N ARG A 48 -6.70 4.96 3.66
CA ARG A 48 -6.43 4.54 2.29
C ARG A 48 -5.80 5.70 1.55
N PHE A 49 -4.88 5.36 0.66
CA PHE A 49 -4.19 6.34 -0.19
C PHE A 49 -4.26 5.92 -1.62
N GLN A 50 -4.33 6.89 -2.50
CA GLN A 50 -4.17 6.68 -3.93
C GLN A 50 -3.04 7.59 -4.38
N GLY A 51 -2.02 7.01 -4.98
CA GLY A 51 -0.84 7.74 -5.39
C GLY A 51 -0.77 7.94 -6.89
N PRO A 52 0.39 8.38 -7.37
CA PRO A 52 0.58 8.64 -8.80
C PRO A 52 0.65 7.36 -9.62
N ILE A 53 0.73 7.54 -10.94
CA ILE A 53 0.80 6.48 -11.91
C ILE A 53 2.26 6.14 -12.20
N PHE A 54 2.56 4.85 -12.29
CA PHE A 54 3.89 4.34 -12.61
C PHE A 54 3.78 3.38 -13.79
N ASN A 55 4.89 3.20 -14.50
CA ASN A 55 4.96 2.24 -15.58
C ASN A 55 5.28 0.83 -15.09
N SER A 56 5.58 0.68 -13.82
CA SER A 56 5.96 -0.59 -13.23
C SER A 56 5.04 -0.92 -12.09
N LYS A 57 4.56 -2.16 -12.06
CA LYS A 57 3.72 -2.64 -10.98
C LYS A 57 4.47 -2.59 -9.64
N GLU A 58 5.74 -3.00 -9.67
CA GLU A 58 6.55 -3.00 -8.46
C GLU A 58 6.75 -1.61 -7.90
N GLU A 59 7.00 -0.63 -8.77
CA GLU A 59 7.17 0.74 -8.32
C GLU A 59 5.89 1.29 -7.71
N ALA A 60 4.75 0.96 -8.29
CA ALA A 60 3.47 1.41 -7.75
C ALA A 60 3.23 0.80 -6.37
N GLU A 61 3.53 -0.48 -6.20
CA GLU A 61 3.38 -1.15 -4.91
C GLU A 61 4.30 -0.54 -3.85
N GLU A 62 5.55 -0.30 -4.22
CA GLU A 62 6.51 0.30 -3.29
C GLU A 62 6.09 1.70 -2.88
N HIS A 63 5.57 2.47 -3.82
CA HIS A 63 5.11 3.81 -3.50
C HIS A 63 3.91 3.77 -2.56
N GLY A 64 3.02 2.81 -2.75
CA GLY A 64 1.89 2.63 -1.85
C GLY A 64 2.34 2.36 -0.42
N LEU A 65 3.35 1.49 -0.27
CA LEU A 65 3.93 1.22 1.05
C LEU A 65 4.56 2.49 1.64
N LYS A 66 5.25 3.26 0.82
CA LYS A 66 5.88 4.48 1.28
C LYS A 66 4.85 5.49 1.78
N LEU A 67 3.74 5.62 1.09
CA LEU A 67 2.66 6.50 1.53
C LEU A 67 2.15 6.10 2.91
N CYS A 68 2.00 4.81 3.14
CA CYS A 68 1.56 4.30 4.43
C CYS A 68 2.57 4.62 5.52
N LYS A 69 3.84 4.37 5.25
CA LYS A 69 4.90 4.60 6.25
C LYS A 69 5.01 6.08 6.60
N ASP A 70 4.94 6.94 5.58
CA ASP A 70 5.02 8.38 5.81
C ASP A 70 3.87 8.86 6.69
N TRP A 71 2.68 8.35 6.45
CA TRP A 71 1.52 8.73 7.23
C TRP A 71 1.68 8.31 8.69
N ILE A 72 2.15 7.09 8.90
CA ILE A 72 2.36 6.59 10.27
C ILE A 72 3.44 7.38 10.98
N ASP A 73 4.53 7.68 10.28
CA ASP A 73 5.65 8.42 10.85
C ASP A 73 5.29 9.84 11.25
N LYS A 74 4.30 10.43 10.58
CA LYS A 74 3.88 11.80 10.88
C LYS A 74 2.82 11.88 11.97
N ARG A 75 2.38 10.75 12.45
CA ARG A 75 1.40 10.75 13.54
C ARG A 75 2.06 11.16 14.85
N PRO A 76 1.34 11.93 15.68
CA PRO A 76 1.87 12.31 16.99
C PRO A 76 1.97 11.14 17.94
#